data_0c61ab599e6c59087b0afe0d1c70da77
#
_entry.id   0c61ab599e6c59087b0afe0d1c70da77
#
_cell.length_a   1.000
_cell.length_b   1.000
_cell.length_c   1.000
_cell.angle_alpha   90.00
_cell.angle_beta   90.00
_cell.angle_gamma   90.00
#
_symmetry.space_group_name_H-M   'P 1'
#
loop_
_entity.id
_entity.type
_entity.pdbx_description
1 polymer ?
#
loop_
_entity_poly.entity_id
_entity_poly.type
_entity_poly.pdbx_seq_one_letter_code
_entity_poly.pdbx_strand_id
1 'polypeptide(L)'
;MRTLLKFILPAVFAAAAFGGVKSFEEIKDEPKGLAKDYYFYRLLTEGDYTKEQVQILNKDVFRRAGVLAKKLAEILPPKKVKGNCDSVDVKNILDANVTCQKQCLRVPFMMKLKKETRQKLADKFKDSDPLLYRRLSSLNEKHPEDEFAKFNDTDAFLVYFKQSSHKDKFDKIFDANFINSLAAKKEFHVLANDLIIDKKSAKFRQNFLVIKETELAGKDAFMLGVNAVLLNSPKDAMRFFARAEAAFDRQDRKDNAAFWLYLLSKNTIYLDKLNQSRDVNIYTLYANELTGASPAANIVSPTPAKEKVADYDIKDPFLWQKTFKMIKEMSAEDAAKHSETFNTKETLGQYAYLMEKASGYKDSYFVMPFVDELEDVNATRNAL
;
A
#
# COMPACT_ATOMS: atom_id res chain seq x y z
N MET A 1 -22.87 -56.37 27.03
CA MET A 1 -23.25 -55.67 25.78
C MET A 1 -23.84 -54.28 26.13
N ARG A 2 -23.04 -53.35 26.45
CA ARG A 2 -23.37 -51.89 26.60
C ARG A 2 -22.01 -51.20 26.82
N THR A 3 -21.46 -50.60 25.77
CA THR A 3 -20.45 -49.53 25.84
C THR A 3 -19.70 -49.48 24.52
N LEU A 4 -20.33 -48.86 23.49
CA LEU A 4 -19.62 -48.46 22.27
C LEU A 4 -20.53 -47.52 21.44
N LEU A 5 -20.93 -46.39 22.04
CA LEU A 5 -21.63 -45.33 21.29
C LEU A 5 -21.47 -43.96 21.97
N LYS A 6 -20.26 -43.53 22.20
CA LYS A 6 -19.98 -42.17 22.65
C LYS A 6 -18.58 -41.75 22.18
N PHE A 7 -18.37 -41.46 20.91
CA PHE A 7 -17.20 -40.66 20.47
C PHE A 7 -17.21 -40.39 18.97
N ILE A 8 -18.37 -40.03 18.38
CA ILE A 8 -18.36 -39.56 16.99
C ILE A 8 -19.31 -38.36 16.84
N LEU A 9 -19.14 -37.36 17.70
CA LEU A 9 -19.88 -36.09 17.48
C LEU A 9 -19.24 -34.89 18.16
N PRO A 10 -17.99 -34.53 17.89
CA PRO A 10 -17.65 -33.11 17.84
C PRO A 10 -16.85 -32.65 16.62
N ALA A 11 -16.56 -33.51 15.62
CA ALA A 11 -15.71 -33.08 14.49
C ALA A 11 -16.46 -32.43 13.31
N VAL A 12 -17.79 -32.40 13.33
CA VAL A 12 -18.59 -31.88 12.19
C VAL A 12 -19.04 -30.44 12.36
N PHE A 13 -18.96 -29.88 13.56
CA PHE A 13 -19.45 -28.50 13.82
C PHE A 13 -18.42 -27.38 13.70
N ALA A 14 -17.15 -27.67 13.51
CA ALA A 14 -16.11 -26.63 13.30
C ALA A 14 -15.93 -26.22 11.84
N ALA A 15 -16.45 -26.96 10.88
CA ALA A 15 -16.31 -26.68 9.44
C ALA A 15 -17.36 -25.71 8.86
N ALA A 16 -18.38 -25.35 9.63
CA ALA A 16 -19.49 -24.52 9.16
C ALA A 16 -19.33 -23.01 9.40
N ALA A 17 -18.22 -22.56 10.03
CA ALA A 17 -18.04 -21.16 10.41
C ALA A 17 -17.28 -20.30 9.38
N PHE A 18 -16.58 -20.92 8.42
CA PHE A 18 -15.94 -20.26 7.29
C PHE A 18 -16.25 -21.07 6.05
N GLY A 19 -16.58 -20.45 4.92
CA GLY A 19 -16.87 -21.12 3.67
C GLY A 19 -15.93 -22.31 3.45
N GLY A 20 -16.46 -23.51 3.16
CA GLY A 20 -15.71 -24.77 3.12
C GLY A 20 -14.44 -24.67 2.26
N VAL A 21 -13.46 -25.53 2.53
CA VAL A 21 -12.26 -25.63 1.66
C VAL A 21 -12.72 -26.05 0.28
N LYS A 22 -12.48 -25.19 -0.72
CA LYS A 22 -12.77 -25.52 -2.12
C LYS A 22 -11.71 -26.43 -2.70
N SER A 23 -12.14 -27.41 -3.48
CA SER A 23 -11.25 -28.34 -4.19
C SER A 23 -10.51 -27.65 -5.35
N PHE A 24 -9.48 -28.30 -5.88
CA PHE A 24 -8.79 -27.82 -7.07
C PHE A 24 -9.74 -27.57 -8.25
N GLU A 25 -10.70 -28.47 -8.47
CA GLU A 25 -11.67 -28.36 -9.57
C GLU A 25 -12.57 -27.13 -9.46
N GLU A 26 -12.94 -26.75 -8.22
CA GLU A 26 -13.75 -25.57 -7.97
C GLU A 26 -12.98 -24.25 -8.10
N ILE A 27 -11.64 -24.28 -8.03
CA ILE A 27 -10.79 -23.08 -8.03
C ILE A 27 -10.15 -22.83 -9.40
N LYS A 28 -9.79 -23.91 -10.14
CA LYS A 28 -8.91 -23.79 -11.31
C LYS A 28 -9.41 -22.83 -12.39
N ASP A 29 -10.71 -22.82 -12.66
CA ASP A 29 -11.32 -22.04 -13.72
C ASP A 29 -11.85 -20.67 -13.25
N GLU A 30 -11.74 -20.38 -11.95
CA GLU A 30 -12.15 -19.09 -11.40
C GLU A 30 -11.24 -17.94 -11.87
N PRO A 31 -11.79 -16.72 -12.03
CA PRO A 31 -11.02 -15.56 -12.46
C PRO A 31 -9.85 -15.24 -11.53
N LYS A 32 -8.72 -14.84 -12.11
CA LYS A 32 -7.56 -14.39 -11.37
C LYS A 32 -7.90 -13.19 -10.47
N GLY A 33 -7.65 -13.32 -9.16
CA GLY A 33 -7.97 -12.29 -8.18
C GLY A 33 -7.65 -12.72 -6.75
N LEU A 34 -7.89 -11.83 -5.79
CA LEU A 34 -7.65 -12.12 -4.37
C LEU A 34 -8.51 -13.26 -3.84
N ALA A 35 -9.73 -13.43 -4.35
CA ALA A 35 -10.61 -14.54 -3.99
C ALA A 35 -9.99 -15.88 -4.38
N LYS A 36 -9.43 -15.99 -5.60
CA LYS A 36 -8.72 -17.19 -6.06
C LYS A 36 -7.49 -17.47 -5.22
N ASP A 37 -6.70 -16.43 -4.90
CA ASP A 37 -5.51 -16.53 -4.03
C ASP A 37 -5.89 -17.02 -2.62
N TYR A 38 -7.01 -16.54 -2.07
CA TYR A 38 -7.52 -16.96 -0.76
C TYR A 38 -7.90 -18.45 -0.75
N TYR A 39 -8.70 -18.90 -1.69
CA TYR A 39 -9.09 -20.32 -1.75
C TYR A 39 -7.92 -21.23 -2.12
N PHE A 40 -6.98 -20.75 -2.93
CA PHE A 40 -5.75 -21.47 -3.18
C PHE A 40 -4.93 -21.64 -1.89
N TYR A 41 -4.79 -20.58 -1.09
CA TYR A 41 -4.14 -20.69 0.21
C TYR A 41 -4.86 -21.68 1.14
N ARG A 42 -6.21 -21.63 1.20
CA ARG A 42 -7.01 -22.58 1.98
C ARG A 42 -6.80 -24.01 1.51
N LEU A 43 -6.80 -24.27 0.21
CA LEU A 43 -6.49 -25.57 -0.36
C LEU A 43 -5.12 -26.09 0.07
N LEU A 44 -4.10 -25.22 0.05
CA LEU A 44 -2.73 -25.59 0.45
C LEU A 44 -2.55 -25.83 1.96
N THR A 45 -3.45 -25.34 2.80
CA THR A 45 -3.36 -25.46 4.27
C THR A 45 -4.27 -26.49 4.85
N GLU A 46 -5.43 -26.70 4.25
CA GLU A 46 -6.53 -27.48 4.84
C GLU A 46 -7.10 -28.54 3.90
N GLY A 47 -6.76 -28.51 2.60
CA GLY A 47 -7.28 -29.43 1.58
C GLY A 47 -6.27 -30.44 1.08
N ASP A 48 -6.73 -31.33 0.21
CA ASP A 48 -5.92 -32.30 -0.51
C ASP A 48 -5.52 -31.76 -1.88
N TYR A 49 -4.24 -31.88 -2.23
CA TYR A 49 -3.72 -31.40 -3.51
C TYR A 49 -2.51 -32.22 -3.99
N THR A 50 -2.32 -32.26 -5.31
CA THR A 50 -1.08 -32.77 -5.91
C THR A 50 -0.13 -31.62 -6.25
N LYS A 51 1.14 -31.94 -6.43
CA LYS A 51 2.15 -30.93 -6.82
C LYS A 51 1.85 -30.33 -8.18
N GLU A 52 1.29 -31.11 -9.09
CA GLU A 52 0.88 -30.65 -10.43
C GLU A 52 -0.26 -29.65 -10.34
N GLN A 53 -1.25 -29.91 -9.50
CA GLN A 53 -2.37 -28.97 -9.25
C GLN A 53 -1.84 -27.65 -8.68
N VAL A 54 -0.91 -27.71 -7.74
CA VAL A 54 -0.25 -26.51 -7.20
C VAL A 54 0.51 -25.73 -8.29
N GLN A 55 1.20 -26.42 -9.21
CA GLN A 55 1.88 -25.77 -10.32
C GLN A 55 0.91 -25.07 -11.29
N ILE A 56 -0.26 -25.63 -11.53
CA ILE A 56 -1.31 -25.03 -12.37
C ILE A 56 -1.81 -23.75 -11.72
N LEU A 57 -2.29 -23.81 -10.48
CA LEU A 57 -2.84 -22.66 -9.76
C LEU A 57 -1.77 -21.56 -9.54
N ASN A 58 -0.50 -21.95 -9.34
CA ASN A 58 0.58 -20.99 -9.14
C ASN A 58 0.85 -20.09 -10.35
N LYS A 59 0.48 -20.48 -11.57
CA LYS A 59 0.57 -19.62 -12.77
C LYS A 59 -0.41 -18.47 -12.71
N ASP A 60 -1.54 -18.67 -12.03
CA ASP A 60 -2.65 -17.74 -11.95
C ASP A 60 -2.68 -16.92 -10.66
N VAL A 61 -1.67 -17.02 -9.80
CA VAL A 61 -1.60 -16.22 -8.56
C VAL A 61 -1.65 -14.73 -8.91
N PHE A 62 -2.63 -14.03 -8.33
CA PHE A 62 -2.82 -12.58 -8.53
C PHE A 62 -1.80 -11.77 -7.70
N ARG A 63 -1.65 -12.14 -6.41
CA ARG A 63 -0.72 -11.46 -5.50
C ARG A 63 0.18 -12.44 -4.78
N ARG A 64 1.36 -12.66 -5.32
CA ARG A 64 2.37 -13.53 -4.71
C ARG A 64 3.06 -12.84 -3.53
N ALA A 65 2.37 -12.76 -2.39
CA ALA A 65 2.86 -12.10 -1.18
C ALA A 65 2.34 -12.81 0.09
N GLY A 66 2.87 -12.42 1.25
CA GLY A 66 2.40 -12.87 2.57
C GLY A 66 2.45 -14.38 2.77
N VAL A 67 1.41 -14.94 3.37
CA VAL A 67 1.32 -16.34 3.77
C VAL A 67 1.25 -17.29 2.57
N LEU A 68 0.56 -16.91 1.50
CA LEU A 68 0.50 -17.70 0.27
C LEU A 68 1.89 -17.87 -0.37
N ALA A 69 2.67 -16.80 -0.46
CA ALA A 69 4.03 -16.87 -1.00
C ALA A 69 4.94 -17.77 -0.18
N LYS A 70 4.82 -17.73 1.15
CA LYS A 70 5.58 -18.62 2.06
C LYS A 70 5.20 -20.08 1.83
N LYS A 71 3.88 -20.37 1.79
CA LYS A 71 3.40 -21.74 1.60
C LYS A 71 3.79 -22.30 0.23
N LEU A 72 3.70 -21.50 -0.82
CA LEU A 72 4.16 -21.88 -2.16
C LEU A 72 5.67 -22.16 -2.22
N ALA A 73 6.48 -21.38 -1.50
CA ALA A 73 7.93 -21.61 -1.44
C ALA A 73 8.30 -22.91 -0.74
N GLU A 74 7.49 -23.39 0.22
CA GLU A 74 7.65 -24.69 0.88
C GLU A 74 7.35 -25.86 -0.10
N ILE A 75 6.26 -25.73 -0.88
CA ILE A 75 5.77 -26.81 -1.76
C ILE A 75 6.51 -26.81 -3.11
N LEU A 76 6.75 -25.62 -3.65
CA LEU A 76 7.46 -25.36 -4.90
C LEU A 76 8.70 -24.50 -4.62
N PRO A 77 9.74 -25.05 -3.99
CA PRO A 77 10.93 -24.27 -3.73
C PRO A 77 11.45 -23.68 -5.04
N PRO A 78 11.85 -22.40 -5.05
CA PRO A 78 12.36 -21.77 -6.26
C PRO A 78 13.51 -22.64 -6.78
N LYS A 79 13.43 -23.04 -8.04
CA LYS A 79 14.58 -23.64 -8.73
C LYS A 79 15.70 -22.62 -8.58
N LYS A 80 16.73 -22.93 -7.79
CA LYS A 80 17.98 -22.19 -7.82
C LYS A 80 18.57 -22.45 -9.21
N VAL A 81 18.19 -21.63 -10.18
CA VAL A 81 18.98 -21.49 -11.39
C VAL A 81 20.26 -20.86 -10.89
N LYS A 82 21.30 -21.66 -10.69
CA LYS A 82 22.64 -21.15 -10.46
C LYS A 82 22.99 -20.37 -11.72
N GLY A 83 22.82 -19.05 -11.68
CA GLY A 83 23.40 -18.16 -12.68
C GLY A 83 24.91 -18.35 -12.66
N ASN A 84 25.59 -18.17 -13.79
CA ASN A 84 27.05 -18.27 -13.88
C ASN A 84 27.79 -17.38 -12.84
N CYS A 85 27.09 -16.47 -12.15
CA CYS A 85 27.66 -15.50 -11.22
C CYS A 85 27.29 -15.78 -9.74
N ASP A 86 26.55 -16.84 -9.41
CA ASP A 86 26.09 -17.12 -8.03
C ASP A 86 27.23 -17.48 -7.07
N SER A 87 28.40 -17.84 -7.58
CA SER A 87 29.61 -18.12 -6.81
C SER A 87 30.45 -16.87 -6.54
N VAL A 88 30.08 -15.71 -7.10
CA VAL A 88 30.84 -14.48 -6.93
C VAL A 88 30.47 -13.81 -5.61
N ASP A 89 31.46 -13.62 -4.77
CA ASP A 89 31.34 -12.94 -3.48
C ASP A 89 32.38 -11.80 -3.33
N VAL A 90 32.42 -11.18 -2.16
CA VAL A 90 33.32 -10.07 -1.86
C VAL A 90 34.82 -10.46 -1.88
N LYS A 91 35.15 -11.78 -1.80
CA LYS A 91 36.53 -12.27 -1.76
C LYS A 91 37.09 -12.54 -3.16
N ASN A 92 36.21 -12.96 -4.09
CA ASN A 92 36.61 -13.39 -5.44
C ASN A 92 36.12 -12.48 -6.57
N ILE A 93 35.48 -11.33 -6.25
CA ILE A 93 34.92 -10.41 -7.26
C ILE A 93 35.95 -9.93 -8.28
N LEU A 94 37.22 -9.76 -7.91
CA LEU A 94 38.28 -9.32 -8.80
C LEU A 94 38.61 -10.36 -9.88
N ASP A 95 38.48 -11.65 -9.55
CA ASP A 95 38.78 -12.79 -10.43
C ASP A 95 37.58 -13.17 -11.31
N ALA A 96 36.40 -12.64 -11.02
CA ALA A 96 35.20 -12.88 -11.77
C ALA A 96 35.29 -12.23 -13.17
N ASN A 97 34.62 -12.85 -14.15
CA ASN A 97 34.50 -12.23 -15.47
C ASN A 97 33.72 -10.90 -15.41
N VAL A 98 33.93 -10.03 -16.40
CA VAL A 98 33.35 -8.69 -16.45
C VAL A 98 31.82 -8.68 -16.33
N THR A 99 31.17 -9.65 -16.96
CA THR A 99 29.69 -9.76 -16.92
C THR A 99 29.21 -10.00 -15.49
N CYS A 100 29.82 -10.95 -14.78
CA CYS A 100 29.50 -11.22 -13.39
C CYS A 100 29.86 -10.08 -12.47
N GLN A 101 30.98 -9.40 -12.70
CA GLN A 101 31.35 -8.20 -11.95
C GLN A 101 30.25 -7.13 -12.06
N LYS A 102 29.82 -6.79 -13.29
CA LYS A 102 28.74 -5.80 -13.50
C LYS A 102 27.40 -6.23 -12.88
N GLN A 103 27.07 -7.50 -12.95
CA GLN A 103 25.82 -8.02 -12.35
C GLN A 103 25.83 -7.97 -10.81
N CYS A 104 26.98 -8.25 -10.18
CA CYS A 104 27.12 -8.29 -8.73
C CYS A 104 27.34 -6.91 -8.10
N LEU A 105 27.96 -5.97 -8.81
CA LEU A 105 28.34 -4.65 -8.31
C LEU A 105 27.14 -3.70 -8.16
N ARG A 106 26.20 -4.06 -7.26
CA ARG A 106 25.14 -3.17 -6.77
C ARG A 106 25.61 -2.48 -5.51
N VAL A 107 25.08 -1.30 -5.18
CA VAL A 107 25.50 -0.50 -4.02
C VAL A 107 25.64 -1.30 -2.72
N PRO A 108 24.67 -2.18 -2.32
CA PRO A 108 24.83 -2.98 -1.09
C PRO A 108 26.01 -3.95 -1.12
N PHE A 109 26.36 -4.46 -2.28
CA PHE A 109 27.50 -5.33 -2.46
C PHE A 109 28.81 -4.51 -2.42
N MET A 110 28.87 -3.38 -3.13
CA MET A 110 30.02 -2.47 -3.13
C MET A 110 30.36 -1.96 -1.72
N MET A 111 29.35 -1.68 -0.89
CA MET A 111 29.55 -1.26 0.51
C MET A 111 30.29 -2.30 1.36
N LYS A 112 30.19 -3.59 1.02
CA LYS A 112 30.88 -4.68 1.73
C LYS A 112 32.32 -4.90 1.27
N LEU A 113 32.71 -4.32 0.14
CA LEU A 113 34.06 -4.43 -0.40
C LEU A 113 35.03 -3.55 0.40
N LYS A 114 36.29 -4.00 0.49
CA LYS A 114 37.39 -3.17 0.99
C LYS A 114 37.65 -1.97 0.03
N LYS A 115 38.18 -0.89 0.57
CA LYS A 115 38.48 0.34 -0.21
C LYS A 115 39.40 0.03 -1.40
N GLU A 116 40.43 -0.77 -1.18
CA GLU A 116 41.39 -1.15 -2.22
C GLU A 116 40.77 -1.98 -3.34
N THR A 117 39.81 -2.86 -2.99
CA THR A 117 39.05 -3.66 -3.98
C THR A 117 38.13 -2.77 -4.79
N ARG A 118 37.44 -1.83 -4.14
CA ARG A 118 36.59 -0.83 -4.85
C ARG A 118 37.43 0.01 -5.81
N GLN A 119 38.63 0.45 -5.39
CA GLN A 119 39.50 1.25 -6.26
C GLN A 119 39.93 0.48 -7.50
N LYS A 120 40.40 -0.77 -7.36
CA LYS A 120 40.78 -1.60 -8.49
C LYS A 120 39.63 -1.82 -9.49
N LEU A 121 38.42 -2.02 -8.98
CA LEU A 121 37.22 -2.15 -9.80
C LEU A 121 36.84 -0.80 -10.45
N ALA A 122 36.96 0.31 -9.75
CA ALA A 122 36.73 1.64 -10.30
C ALA A 122 37.67 1.90 -11.47
N ASP A 123 38.97 1.69 -11.30
CA ASP A 123 39.97 1.87 -12.36
C ASP A 123 39.68 1.01 -13.59
N LYS A 124 39.26 -0.25 -13.36
CA LYS A 124 38.86 -1.19 -14.42
C LYS A 124 37.66 -0.72 -15.22
N PHE A 125 36.67 -0.08 -14.58
CA PHE A 125 35.42 0.34 -15.22
C PHE A 125 35.41 1.81 -15.66
N LYS A 126 36.49 2.55 -15.46
CA LYS A 126 36.58 4.01 -15.70
C LYS A 126 36.06 4.41 -17.08
N ASP A 127 36.49 3.72 -18.12
CA ASP A 127 36.14 4.06 -19.49
C ASP A 127 34.97 3.23 -20.03
N SER A 128 34.77 2.02 -19.50
CA SER A 128 33.77 1.05 -20.01
C SER A 128 32.41 1.12 -19.34
N ASP A 129 32.32 1.75 -18.15
CA ASP A 129 31.09 1.90 -17.39
C ASP A 129 31.16 3.11 -16.43
N PRO A 130 30.95 4.34 -16.94
CA PRO A 130 31.11 5.56 -16.16
C PRO A 130 30.21 5.65 -14.93
N LEU A 131 29.02 5.01 -14.96
CA LEU A 131 28.12 4.98 -13.81
C LEU A 131 28.69 4.10 -12.70
N LEU A 132 29.14 2.90 -13.06
CA LEU A 132 29.74 1.96 -12.12
C LEU A 132 31.04 2.53 -11.52
N TYR A 133 31.88 3.14 -12.36
CA TYR A 133 33.06 3.87 -11.91
C TYR A 133 32.72 4.92 -10.86
N ARG A 134 31.77 5.81 -11.16
CA ARG A 134 31.35 6.86 -10.22
C ARG A 134 30.86 6.31 -8.90
N ARG A 135 30.00 5.28 -8.91
CA ARG A 135 29.48 4.66 -7.69
C ARG A 135 30.57 4.03 -6.82
N LEU A 136 31.52 3.33 -7.44
CA LEU A 136 32.66 2.74 -6.73
C LEU A 136 33.58 3.83 -6.12
N SER A 137 33.88 4.86 -6.91
CA SER A 137 34.70 6.00 -6.47
C SER A 137 34.03 6.78 -5.35
N SER A 138 32.73 7.10 -5.50
CA SER A 138 31.97 7.79 -4.46
C SER A 138 32.01 7.06 -3.11
N LEU A 139 31.88 5.71 -3.14
CA LEU A 139 31.97 4.90 -1.91
C LEU A 139 33.37 4.84 -1.29
N ASN A 140 34.40 5.34 -1.97
CA ASN A 140 35.75 5.48 -1.44
C ASN A 140 35.97 6.83 -0.74
N GLU A 141 35.11 7.80 -0.97
CA GLU A 141 35.16 9.10 -0.37
C GLU A 141 34.76 9.08 1.12
N LYS A 142 35.15 10.12 1.86
CA LYS A 142 34.78 10.27 3.27
C LYS A 142 33.29 10.46 3.46
N HIS A 143 32.62 11.09 2.50
CA HIS A 143 31.21 11.42 2.47
C HIS A 143 30.55 10.94 1.17
N PRO A 144 30.29 9.64 1.01
CA PRO A 144 29.68 9.09 -0.20
C PRO A 144 28.31 9.72 -0.52
N GLU A 145 27.57 10.12 0.49
CA GLU A 145 26.27 10.78 0.35
C GLU A 145 26.37 12.11 -0.42
N ASP A 146 27.46 12.87 -0.22
CA ASP A 146 27.70 14.15 -0.91
C ASP A 146 28.04 13.91 -2.39
N GLU A 147 28.83 12.88 -2.68
CA GLU A 147 29.17 12.51 -4.05
C GLU A 147 27.95 11.99 -4.83
N PHE A 148 27.12 11.16 -4.21
CA PHE A 148 25.87 10.73 -4.86
C PHE A 148 24.96 11.92 -5.16
N ALA A 149 24.84 12.86 -4.23
CA ALA A 149 24.05 14.08 -4.45
C ALA A 149 24.64 14.95 -5.57
N LYS A 150 25.95 15.17 -5.57
CA LYS A 150 26.68 15.96 -6.59
C LYS A 150 26.48 15.40 -8.01
N PHE A 151 26.50 14.09 -8.16
CA PHE A 151 26.27 13.42 -9.45
C PHE A 151 24.79 13.13 -9.75
N ASN A 152 23.87 13.57 -8.90
CA ASN A 152 22.43 13.31 -8.99
C ASN A 152 22.09 11.80 -9.08
N ASP A 153 22.90 10.95 -8.44
CA ASP A 153 22.64 9.50 -8.38
C ASP A 153 21.70 9.17 -7.23
N THR A 154 20.43 9.52 -7.41
CA THR A 154 19.37 9.32 -6.41
C THR A 154 19.15 7.85 -6.06
N ASP A 155 19.36 6.92 -6.99
CA ASP A 155 19.20 5.48 -6.74
C ASP A 155 20.30 4.98 -5.81
N ALA A 156 21.55 5.35 -6.05
CA ALA A 156 22.65 5.00 -5.17
C ALA A 156 22.48 5.65 -3.78
N PHE A 157 22.07 6.90 -3.74
CA PHE A 157 21.82 7.63 -2.49
C PHE A 157 20.75 6.95 -1.63
N LEU A 158 19.59 6.59 -2.20
CA LEU A 158 18.49 5.91 -1.49
C LEU A 158 18.93 4.56 -0.93
N VAL A 159 19.64 3.79 -1.73
CA VAL A 159 20.15 2.48 -1.29
C VAL A 159 21.21 2.65 -0.20
N TYR A 160 22.12 3.61 -0.35
CA TYR A 160 23.16 3.93 0.63
C TYR A 160 22.53 4.43 1.94
N PHE A 161 21.56 5.34 1.86
CA PHE A 161 20.79 5.79 3.03
C PHE A 161 20.15 4.61 3.76
N LYS A 162 19.44 3.72 3.04
CA LYS A 162 18.78 2.57 3.63
C LYS A 162 19.72 1.60 4.33
N GLN A 163 20.90 1.38 3.76
CA GLN A 163 21.90 0.42 4.27
C GLN A 163 22.82 1.02 5.35
N SER A 164 22.95 2.33 5.40
CA SER A 164 23.83 2.98 6.37
C SER A 164 23.33 2.86 7.80
N SER A 165 24.21 2.47 8.72
CA SER A 165 23.98 2.53 10.18
C SER A 165 24.09 3.95 10.75
N HIS A 166 24.76 4.85 10.04
CA HIS A 166 25.05 6.24 10.44
C HIS A 166 24.14 7.21 9.69
N LYS A 167 22.89 7.35 10.14
CA LYS A 167 21.90 8.25 9.52
C LYS A 167 22.23 9.73 9.76
N ASP A 168 22.98 10.05 10.80
CA ASP A 168 23.46 11.38 11.13
C ASP A 168 24.27 12.03 10.02
N LYS A 169 25.01 11.26 9.21
CA LYS A 169 25.77 11.77 8.06
C LYS A 169 24.92 12.46 7.00
N PHE A 170 23.64 12.07 6.93
CA PHE A 170 22.67 12.64 5.98
C PHE A 170 21.99 13.91 6.51
N ASP A 171 22.21 14.28 7.79
CA ASP A 171 21.57 15.46 8.39
C ASP A 171 22.25 16.76 7.96
N LYS A 172 22.15 17.08 6.69
CA LYS A 172 22.71 18.25 6.03
C LYS A 172 21.79 18.79 4.93
N ILE A 173 22.12 19.96 4.41
CA ILE A 173 21.44 20.57 3.27
C ILE A 173 22.09 20.07 1.98
N PHE A 174 21.26 19.65 1.04
CA PHE A 174 21.62 19.22 -0.31
C PHE A 174 21.13 20.21 -1.36
N ASP A 175 21.62 20.08 -2.57
CA ASP A 175 21.18 20.90 -3.70
C ASP A 175 19.70 20.67 -4.02
N ALA A 176 18.99 21.75 -4.37
CA ALA A 176 17.55 21.70 -4.63
C ALA A 176 17.17 20.82 -5.84
N ASN A 177 18.01 20.77 -6.88
CA ASN A 177 17.75 19.92 -8.04
C ASN A 177 17.89 18.45 -7.67
N PHE A 178 18.90 18.12 -6.86
CA PHE A 178 19.06 16.76 -6.33
C PHE A 178 17.83 16.35 -5.49
N ILE A 179 17.36 17.22 -4.59
CA ILE A 179 16.19 16.92 -3.75
C ILE A 179 14.92 16.75 -4.57
N ASN A 180 14.71 17.57 -5.60
CA ASN A 180 13.56 17.38 -6.51
C ASN A 180 13.68 16.06 -7.32
N SER A 181 14.89 15.71 -7.78
CA SER A 181 15.14 14.42 -8.43
C SER A 181 14.91 13.24 -7.48
N LEU A 182 15.26 13.40 -6.21
CA LEU A 182 15.01 12.40 -5.17
C LEU A 182 13.52 12.25 -4.89
N ALA A 183 12.77 13.36 -4.82
CA ALA A 183 11.32 13.37 -4.60
C ALA A 183 10.53 12.68 -5.71
N ALA A 184 11.06 12.67 -6.94
CA ALA A 184 10.46 11.96 -8.07
C ALA A 184 10.59 10.42 -7.99
N LYS A 185 11.39 9.89 -7.06
CA LYS A 185 11.58 8.45 -6.90
C LYS A 185 10.46 7.82 -6.09
N LYS A 186 10.02 6.63 -6.50
CA LYS A 186 8.98 5.86 -5.82
C LYS A 186 9.31 5.58 -4.34
N GLU A 187 10.58 5.36 -4.05
CA GLU A 187 11.10 5.06 -2.72
C GLU A 187 11.17 6.28 -1.81
N PHE A 188 11.03 7.50 -2.36
CA PHE A 188 11.08 8.75 -1.59
C PHE A 188 10.03 8.80 -0.50
N HIS A 189 8.81 8.31 -0.80
CA HIS A 189 7.72 8.25 0.18
C HIS A 189 8.15 7.57 1.49
N VAL A 190 8.80 6.42 1.40
CA VAL A 190 9.23 5.64 2.58
C VAL A 190 10.30 6.40 3.35
N LEU A 191 11.32 6.92 2.65
CA LEU A 191 12.41 7.69 3.26
C LEU A 191 11.88 8.92 4.00
N ALA A 192 11.03 9.71 3.34
CA ALA A 192 10.51 10.94 3.92
C ALA A 192 9.58 10.67 5.10
N ASN A 193 8.71 9.66 4.97
CA ASN A 193 7.81 9.25 6.05
C ASN A 193 8.58 8.83 7.31
N ASP A 194 9.61 8.01 7.17
CA ASP A 194 10.43 7.56 8.30
C ASP A 194 11.11 8.74 9.02
N LEU A 195 11.66 9.68 8.24
CA LEU A 195 12.33 10.87 8.80
C LEU A 195 11.34 11.81 9.52
N ILE A 196 10.14 11.96 9.00
CA ILE A 196 9.11 12.87 9.54
C ILE A 196 8.51 12.28 10.83
N ILE A 197 8.18 10.98 10.83
CA ILE A 197 7.61 10.30 12.01
C ILE A 197 8.64 10.29 13.15
N ASP A 198 9.86 9.90 12.88
CA ASP A 198 10.93 9.85 13.88
C ASP A 198 11.38 11.22 14.36
N LYS A 199 11.00 12.31 13.66
CA LYS A 199 11.43 13.70 13.92
C LYS A 199 12.95 13.87 13.95
N LYS A 200 13.68 12.94 13.35
CA LYS A 200 15.15 12.96 13.25
C LYS A 200 15.61 13.76 12.04
N SER A 201 16.91 14.05 11.99
CA SER A 201 17.56 14.68 10.83
C SER A 201 16.84 15.97 10.40
N ALA A 202 16.81 16.95 11.30
CA ALA A 202 16.11 18.22 11.08
C ALA A 202 16.60 18.97 9.84
N LYS A 203 17.93 19.00 9.60
CA LYS A 203 18.52 19.64 8.41
C LYS A 203 18.14 18.88 7.14
N PHE A 204 18.13 17.54 7.17
CA PHE A 204 17.68 16.79 6.02
C PHE A 204 16.21 17.08 5.71
N ARG A 205 15.34 17.14 6.73
CA ARG A 205 13.93 17.48 6.55
C ARG A 205 13.69 18.90 6.03
N GLN A 206 14.61 19.85 6.31
CA GLN A 206 14.54 21.18 5.73
C GLN A 206 14.68 21.17 4.20
N ASN A 207 15.44 20.22 3.64
CA ASN A 207 15.52 20.07 2.18
C ASN A 207 14.15 19.79 1.54
N PHE A 208 13.21 19.22 2.27
CA PHE A 208 11.89 18.93 1.72
C PHE A 208 11.07 20.19 1.43
N LEU A 209 11.45 21.33 2.04
CA LEU A 209 10.77 22.61 1.77
C LEU A 209 11.06 23.17 0.38
N VAL A 210 12.09 22.72 -0.33
CA VAL A 210 12.40 23.17 -1.70
C VAL A 210 11.75 22.28 -2.79
N ILE A 211 11.05 21.21 -2.39
CA ILE A 211 10.39 20.31 -3.33
C ILE A 211 9.25 21.04 -4.03
N LYS A 212 9.20 20.90 -5.37
CA LYS A 212 8.11 21.41 -6.19
C LYS A 212 6.88 20.52 -6.00
N GLU A 213 5.77 21.15 -5.58
CA GLU A 213 4.54 20.41 -5.25
C GLU A 213 3.75 19.90 -6.45
N THR A 214 3.93 20.49 -7.64
CA THR A 214 3.07 20.29 -8.81
C THR A 214 2.95 18.84 -9.26
N GLU A 215 4.00 18.04 -9.10
CA GLU A 215 4.05 16.63 -9.53
C GLU A 215 3.80 15.63 -8.39
N LEU A 216 3.62 16.13 -7.17
CA LEU A 216 3.45 15.25 -6.02
C LEU A 216 2.06 14.56 -6.03
N ALA A 217 2.05 13.28 -5.68
CA ALA A 217 0.83 12.58 -5.32
C ALA A 217 0.23 13.15 -4.01
N GLY A 218 -1.08 13.08 -3.84
CA GLY A 218 -1.76 13.66 -2.68
C GLY A 218 -1.18 13.24 -1.32
N LYS A 219 -0.85 11.96 -1.17
CA LYS A 219 -0.24 11.43 0.07
C LYS A 219 1.15 12.01 0.37
N ASP A 220 1.97 12.21 -0.67
CA ASP A 220 3.31 12.75 -0.51
C ASP A 220 3.26 14.25 -0.20
N ALA A 221 2.40 14.99 -0.90
CA ALA A 221 2.15 16.39 -0.62
C ALA A 221 1.62 16.58 0.82
N PHE A 222 0.68 15.77 1.27
CA PHE A 222 0.16 15.83 2.64
C PHE A 222 1.25 15.61 3.68
N MET A 223 2.07 14.59 3.50
CA MET A 223 3.19 14.26 4.38
C MET A 223 4.20 15.41 4.44
N LEU A 224 4.52 16.04 3.31
CA LEU A 224 5.41 17.21 3.27
C LEU A 224 4.78 18.43 3.92
N GLY A 225 3.45 18.59 3.83
CA GLY A 225 2.70 19.60 4.58
C GLY A 225 2.89 19.44 6.09
N VAL A 226 2.74 18.21 6.61
CA VAL A 226 3.02 17.89 8.01
C VAL A 226 4.46 18.20 8.39
N ASN A 227 5.43 17.85 7.54
CA ASN A 227 6.84 18.19 7.76
C ASN A 227 7.06 19.70 7.87
N ALA A 228 6.44 20.48 7.00
CA ALA A 228 6.54 21.94 7.00
C ALA A 228 5.93 22.55 8.29
N VAL A 229 4.82 21.99 8.80
CA VAL A 229 4.27 22.35 10.12
C VAL A 229 5.28 22.07 11.23
N LEU A 230 5.88 20.87 11.24
CA LEU A 230 6.88 20.48 12.24
C LEU A 230 8.15 21.35 12.20
N LEU A 231 8.46 21.95 11.06
CA LEU A 231 9.57 22.89 10.86
C LEU A 231 9.16 24.35 11.03
N ASN A 232 7.93 24.62 11.51
CA ASN A 232 7.38 25.96 11.67
C ASN A 232 7.43 26.82 10.39
N SER A 233 7.12 26.21 9.25
CA SER A 233 7.07 26.85 7.93
C SER A 233 5.62 26.86 7.38
N PRO A 234 4.74 27.74 7.88
CA PRO A 234 3.31 27.71 7.53
C PRO A 234 3.06 27.99 6.04
N LYS A 235 3.87 28.84 5.40
CA LYS A 235 3.76 29.09 3.95
C LYS A 235 3.99 27.83 3.13
N ASP A 236 5.02 27.05 3.45
CA ASP A 236 5.27 25.79 2.75
C ASP A 236 4.23 24.72 3.10
N ALA A 237 3.78 24.68 4.36
CA ALA A 237 2.71 23.78 4.76
C ALA A 237 1.44 24.02 3.94
N MET A 238 1.04 25.28 3.77
CA MET A 238 -0.15 25.65 2.99
C MET A 238 -0.05 25.20 1.52
N ARG A 239 1.08 25.43 0.83
CA ARG A 239 1.21 25.01 -0.57
C ARG A 239 1.17 23.49 -0.74
N PHE A 240 1.77 22.74 0.20
CA PHE A 240 1.73 21.29 0.18
C PHE A 240 0.34 20.74 0.51
N PHE A 241 -0.39 21.29 1.50
CA PHE A 241 -1.75 20.87 1.78
C PHE A 241 -2.72 21.26 0.65
N ALA A 242 -2.54 22.40 -0.01
CA ALA A 242 -3.33 22.78 -1.17
C ALA A 242 -3.11 21.78 -2.34
N ARG A 243 -1.86 21.36 -2.57
CA ARG A 243 -1.57 20.30 -3.53
C ARG A 243 -2.19 18.96 -3.13
N ALA A 244 -2.15 18.61 -1.85
CA ALA A 244 -2.74 17.39 -1.33
C ALA A 244 -4.26 17.38 -1.54
N GLU A 245 -4.96 18.46 -1.20
CA GLU A 245 -6.40 18.63 -1.44
C GLU A 245 -6.75 18.39 -2.90
N ALA A 246 -6.00 19.02 -3.82
CA ALA A 246 -6.23 18.90 -5.26
C ALA A 246 -5.93 17.50 -5.82
N ALA A 247 -4.95 16.78 -5.24
CA ALA A 247 -4.43 15.52 -5.79
C ALA A 247 -4.99 14.25 -5.13
N PHE A 248 -5.71 14.36 -4.03
CA PHE A 248 -6.39 13.20 -3.45
C PHE A 248 -7.64 12.83 -4.26
N ASP A 249 -7.87 11.53 -4.42
CA ASP A 249 -9.10 11.01 -5.04
C ASP A 249 -10.24 10.90 -4.01
N ARG A 250 -9.92 10.56 -2.75
CA ARG A 250 -10.87 10.30 -1.67
C ARG A 250 -11.29 11.60 -0.98
N GLN A 251 -12.60 11.75 -0.74
CA GLN A 251 -13.15 12.95 -0.12
C GLN A 251 -12.66 13.15 1.32
N ASP A 252 -12.59 12.09 2.15
CA ASP A 252 -12.06 12.15 3.51
C ASP A 252 -10.63 12.70 3.59
N ARG A 253 -9.82 12.39 2.56
CA ARG A 253 -8.46 12.90 2.45
C ARG A 253 -8.40 14.36 2.02
N LYS A 254 -9.31 14.77 1.13
CA LYS A 254 -9.48 16.19 0.75
C LYS A 254 -9.92 17.01 1.94
N ASP A 255 -10.89 16.52 2.69
CA ASP A 255 -11.39 17.17 3.89
C ASP A 255 -10.29 17.34 4.96
N ASN A 256 -9.46 16.31 5.15
CA ASN A 256 -8.30 16.41 6.03
C ASN A 256 -7.34 17.53 5.57
N ALA A 257 -7.03 17.61 4.29
CA ALA A 257 -6.14 18.66 3.77
C ALA A 257 -6.78 20.05 3.89
N ALA A 258 -8.07 20.19 3.58
CA ALA A 258 -8.82 21.44 3.75
C ALA A 258 -8.86 21.89 5.22
N PHE A 259 -9.00 20.95 6.14
CA PHE A 259 -8.94 21.24 7.57
C PHE A 259 -7.58 21.82 8.01
N TRP A 260 -6.46 21.25 7.53
CA TRP A 260 -5.14 21.81 7.78
C TRP A 260 -4.97 23.20 7.17
N LEU A 261 -5.51 23.45 5.98
CA LEU A 261 -5.50 24.76 5.35
C LEU A 261 -6.27 25.80 6.20
N TYR A 262 -7.43 25.40 6.76
CA TYR A 262 -8.15 26.23 7.72
C TYR A 262 -7.32 26.51 8.98
N LEU A 263 -6.73 25.49 9.58
CA LEU A 263 -5.94 25.68 10.81
C LEU A 263 -4.78 26.66 10.64
N LEU A 264 -4.13 26.62 9.46
CA LEU A 264 -2.97 27.47 9.16
C LEU A 264 -3.36 28.89 8.75
N SER A 265 -4.42 29.05 7.94
CA SER A 265 -4.80 30.35 7.38
C SER A 265 -5.89 31.08 8.16
N LYS A 266 -6.70 30.33 8.93
CA LYS A 266 -7.96 30.79 9.55
C LYS A 266 -8.98 31.31 8.52
N ASN A 267 -8.82 30.99 7.23
CA ASN A 267 -9.74 31.40 6.18
C ASN A 267 -10.99 30.50 6.17
N THR A 268 -12.15 31.12 6.37
CA THR A 268 -13.44 30.42 6.48
C THR A 268 -13.86 29.70 5.22
N ILE A 269 -13.30 30.03 4.05
CA ILE A 269 -13.58 29.32 2.79
C ILE A 269 -13.34 27.81 2.90
N TYR A 270 -12.39 27.40 3.75
CA TYR A 270 -12.12 25.98 3.99
C TYR A 270 -13.17 25.35 4.91
N LEU A 271 -13.75 26.11 5.86
CA LEU A 271 -14.89 25.64 6.63
C LEU A 271 -16.13 25.47 5.73
N ASP A 272 -16.36 26.41 4.79
CA ASP A 272 -17.45 26.29 3.84
C ASP A 272 -17.32 25.05 2.96
N LYS A 273 -16.10 24.75 2.50
CA LYS A 273 -15.82 23.51 1.76
C LYS A 273 -16.12 22.26 2.61
N LEU A 274 -15.72 22.25 3.87
CA LEU A 274 -15.97 21.14 4.79
C LEU A 274 -17.45 20.96 5.10
N ASN A 275 -18.19 22.06 5.28
CA ASN A 275 -19.64 22.03 5.50
C ASN A 275 -20.42 21.52 4.27
N GLN A 276 -19.89 21.73 3.06
CA GLN A 276 -20.47 21.23 1.81
C GLN A 276 -20.08 19.78 1.51
N SER A 277 -19.07 19.23 2.21
CA SER A 277 -18.67 17.84 2.04
C SER A 277 -19.78 16.91 2.54
N ARG A 278 -20.10 15.93 1.69
CA ARG A 278 -21.08 14.89 2.04
C ARG A 278 -20.48 13.74 2.83
N ASP A 279 -19.16 13.74 3.02
CA ASP A 279 -18.47 12.71 3.80
C ASP A 279 -18.50 13.10 5.28
N VAL A 280 -19.14 12.27 6.10
CA VAL A 280 -19.24 12.51 7.55
C VAL A 280 -17.95 11.98 8.21
N ASN A 281 -17.06 12.89 8.52
CA ASN A 281 -15.79 12.60 9.18
C ASN A 281 -15.48 13.67 10.25
N ILE A 282 -14.42 13.44 11.03
CA ILE A 282 -14.07 14.35 12.12
C ILE A 282 -13.85 15.79 11.68
N TYR A 283 -13.38 16.04 10.46
CA TYR A 283 -13.08 17.36 9.94
C TYR A 283 -14.34 18.12 9.57
N THR A 284 -15.29 17.42 8.93
CA THR A 284 -16.60 17.98 8.57
C THR A 284 -17.45 18.23 9.81
N LEU A 285 -17.46 17.31 10.78
CA LEU A 285 -18.16 17.50 12.06
C LEU A 285 -17.60 18.70 12.83
N TYR A 286 -16.27 18.85 12.86
CA TYR A 286 -15.64 20.02 13.49
C TYR A 286 -16.01 21.34 12.80
N ALA A 287 -16.05 21.37 11.46
CA ALA A 287 -16.47 22.55 10.72
C ALA A 287 -17.95 22.89 11.00
N ASN A 288 -18.83 21.89 11.01
CA ASN A 288 -20.25 22.07 11.34
C ASN A 288 -20.42 22.64 12.76
N GLU A 289 -19.68 22.12 13.74
CA GLU A 289 -19.72 22.64 15.10
C GLU A 289 -19.30 24.12 15.18
N LEU A 290 -18.20 24.48 14.52
CA LEU A 290 -17.69 25.86 14.51
C LEU A 290 -18.61 26.85 13.82
N THR A 291 -19.34 26.41 12.80
CA THR A 291 -20.20 27.29 11.99
C THR A 291 -21.67 27.23 12.39
N GLY A 292 -22.06 26.26 13.23
CA GLY A 292 -23.47 25.99 13.55
C GLY A 292 -24.24 25.35 12.38
N ALA A 293 -23.52 24.85 11.35
CA ALA A 293 -24.15 24.19 10.21
C ALA A 293 -24.57 22.76 10.55
N SER A 294 -25.63 22.26 9.92
CA SER A 294 -25.98 20.85 9.98
C SER A 294 -25.12 20.06 8.97
N PRO A 295 -24.80 18.77 9.27
CA PRO A 295 -24.13 17.91 8.30
C PRO A 295 -24.88 17.86 6.97
N ALA A 296 -24.16 17.95 5.86
CA ALA A 296 -24.73 17.91 4.51
C ALA A 296 -25.22 16.51 4.10
N ALA A 297 -24.95 15.49 4.92
CA ALA A 297 -25.35 14.11 4.67
C ALA A 297 -26.75 13.82 5.23
N ASN A 298 -27.60 13.20 4.41
CA ASN A 298 -28.85 12.61 4.87
C ASN A 298 -28.58 11.20 5.34
N ILE A 299 -28.83 10.93 6.63
CA ILE A 299 -28.75 9.59 7.19
C ILE A 299 -30.09 8.90 6.92
N VAL A 300 -30.09 7.87 6.09
CA VAL A 300 -31.26 7.03 5.81
C VAL A 300 -30.96 5.64 6.28
N SER A 301 -31.78 5.06 7.15
CA SER A 301 -31.64 3.67 7.58
C SER A 301 -32.46 2.76 6.64
N PRO A 302 -31.83 1.94 5.79
CA PRO A 302 -32.58 1.08 4.93
C PRO A 302 -33.14 -0.11 5.70
N THR A 303 -34.29 -0.56 5.26
CA THR A 303 -34.93 -1.76 5.80
C THR A 303 -34.54 -2.96 4.94
N PRO A 304 -33.92 -4.01 5.52
CA PRO A 304 -33.63 -5.23 4.79
C PRO A 304 -34.91 -5.84 4.17
N ALA A 305 -34.77 -6.46 3.01
CA ALA A 305 -35.87 -7.18 2.38
C ALA A 305 -36.44 -8.27 3.32
N LYS A 306 -37.74 -8.52 3.26
CA LYS A 306 -38.37 -9.55 4.09
C LYS A 306 -37.89 -10.95 3.72
N GLU A 307 -37.62 -11.19 2.44
CA GLU A 307 -37.18 -12.48 1.91
C GLU A 307 -35.85 -12.33 1.18
N LYS A 308 -35.04 -13.39 1.22
CA LYS A 308 -33.77 -13.44 0.48
C LYS A 308 -34.06 -13.54 -1.02
N VAL A 309 -33.65 -12.57 -1.78
CA VAL A 309 -33.80 -12.54 -3.24
C VAL A 309 -32.44 -12.67 -3.95
N ALA A 310 -31.38 -12.10 -3.38
CA ALA A 310 -30.05 -12.18 -3.94
C ALA A 310 -29.36 -13.51 -3.62
N ASP A 311 -28.73 -14.12 -4.62
CA ASP A 311 -27.79 -15.22 -4.40
C ASP A 311 -26.44 -14.67 -3.94
N TYR A 312 -26.34 -14.43 -2.65
CA TYR A 312 -25.18 -13.81 -2.03
C TYR A 312 -24.86 -14.44 -0.68
N ASP A 313 -23.63 -14.88 -0.52
CA ASP A 313 -23.09 -15.38 0.74
C ASP A 313 -21.91 -14.51 1.18
N ILE A 314 -22.06 -13.86 2.33
CA ILE A 314 -21.01 -13.02 2.96
C ILE A 314 -19.71 -13.79 3.20
N LYS A 315 -19.75 -15.11 3.28
CA LYS A 315 -18.61 -15.97 3.53
C LYS A 315 -17.91 -16.45 2.25
N ASP A 316 -18.46 -16.18 1.07
CA ASP A 316 -17.88 -16.62 -0.21
C ASP A 316 -17.21 -15.47 -0.97
N PRO A 317 -15.86 -15.35 -0.92
CA PRO A 317 -15.10 -14.36 -1.66
C PRO A 317 -15.30 -14.37 -3.19
N PHE A 318 -15.68 -15.48 -3.81
CA PHE A 318 -16.02 -15.51 -5.24
C PHE A 318 -17.31 -14.74 -5.53
N LEU A 319 -18.31 -14.86 -4.67
CA LEU A 319 -19.53 -14.07 -4.78
C LEU A 319 -19.25 -12.57 -4.56
N TRP A 320 -18.36 -12.21 -3.65
CA TRP A 320 -17.92 -10.83 -3.50
C TRP A 320 -17.28 -10.28 -4.76
N GLN A 321 -16.36 -11.05 -5.37
CA GLN A 321 -15.68 -10.63 -6.60
C GLN A 321 -16.67 -10.50 -7.76
N LYS A 322 -17.63 -11.41 -7.89
CA LYS A 322 -18.71 -11.37 -8.88
C LYS A 322 -19.58 -10.12 -8.69
N THR A 323 -20.03 -9.89 -7.45
CA THR A 323 -20.85 -8.73 -7.09
C THR A 323 -20.10 -7.42 -7.30
N PHE A 324 -18.82 -7.34 -6.92
CA PHE A 324 -17.98 -6.18 -7.18
C PHE A 324 -17.85 -5.85 -8.67
N LYS A 325 -17.67 -6.87 -9.51
CA LYS A 325 -17.61 -6.70 -10.97
C LYS A 325 -18.95 -6.22 -11.52
N MET A 326 -20.04 -6.81 -11.06
CA MET A 326 -21.41 -6.44 -11.45
C MET A 326 -21.70 -4.98 -11.10
N ILE A 327 -21.36 -4.52 -9.87
CA ILE A 327 -21.57 -3.15 -9.45
C ILE A 327 -20.79 -2.17 -10.34
N LYS A 328 -19.58 -2.51 -10.77
CA LYS A 328 -18.78 -1.65 -11.67
C LYS A 328 -19.42 -1.40 -13.04
N GLU A 329 -20.27 -2.32 -13.47
CA GLU A 329 -20.97 -2.27 -14.76
C GLU A 329 -22.37 -1.66 -14.63
N MET A 330 -22.88 -1.45 -13.41
CA MET A 330 -24.19 -0.86 -13.13
C MET A 330 -24.11 0.68 -13.04
N SER A 331 -25.25 1.33 -13.29
CA SER A 331 -25.44 2.72 -12.85
C SER A 331 -25.55 2.77 -11.32
N ALA A 332 -25.31 3.95 -10.73
CA ALA A 332 -25.48 4.15 -9.28
C ALA A 332 -26.92 3.85 -8.83
N GLU A 333 -27.91 4.20 -9.66
CA GLU A 333 -29.32 3.97 -9.40
C GLU A 333 -29.65 2.46 -9.41
N ASP A 334 -29.16 1.71 -10.40
CA ASP A 334 -29.35 0.27 -10.48
C ASP A 334 -28.67 -0.45 -9.34
N ALA A 335 -27.47 -0.04 -8.95
CA ALA A 335 -26.74 -0.60 -7.83
C ALA A 335 -27.47 -0.33 -6.50
N ALA A 336 -28.02 0.87 -6.30
CA ALA A 336 -28.84 1.20 -5.14
C ALA A 336 -30.09 0.33 -5.08
N LYS A 337 -30.80 0.20 -6.22
CA LYS A 337 -31.98 -0.66 -6.33
C LYS A 337 -31.68 -2.14 -6.07
N HIS A 338 -30.50 -2.62 -6.51
CA HIS A 338 -30.08 -3.99 -6.25
C HIS A 338 -29.86 -4.25 -4.74
N SER A 339 -29.55 -3.22 -3.94
CA SER A 339 -29.42 -3.35 -2.48
C SER A 339 -30.70 -3.82 -1.80
N GLU A 340 -31.86 -3.54 -2.40
CA GLU A 340 -33.18 -3.95 -1.91
C GLU A 340 -33.40 -5.48 -1.97
N THR A 341 -32.50 -6.22 -2.60
CA THR A 341 -32.57 -7.68 -2.70
C THR A 341 -31.91 -8.42 -1.51
N PHE A 342 -31.22 -7.69 -0.62
CA PHE A 342 -30.56 -8.27 0.54
C PHE A 342 -31.45 -8.21 1.78
N ASN A 343 -31.49 -9.31 2.53
CA ASN A 343 -32.43 -9.49 3.64
C ASN A 343 -31.81 -9.49 5.04
N THR A 344 -30.49 -9.28 5.14
CA THR A 344 -29.82 -9.14 6.43
C THR A 344 -28.99 -7.88 6.47
N LYS A 345 -28.76 -7.33 7.67
CA LYS A 345 -27.90 -6.16 7.87
C LYS A 345 -26.46 -6.45 7.43
N GLU A 346 -25.96 -7.65 7.71
CA GLU A 346 -24.60 -8.07 7.37
C GLU A 346 -24.39 -8.11 5.84
N THR A 347 -25.31 -8.71 5.10
CA THR A 347 -25.23 -8.78 3.63
C THR A 347 -25.36 -7.40 3.01
N LEU A 348 -26.26 -6.56 3.51
CA LEU A 348 -26.40 -5.17 3.10
C LEU A 348 -25.12 -4.38 3.39
N GLY A 349 -24.57 -4.48 4.59
CA GLY A 349 -23.33 -3.78 4.97
C GLY A 349 -22.17 -4.17 4.08
N GLN A 350 -22.03 -5.46 3.75
CA GLN A 350 -20.99 -5.90 2.83
C GLN A 350 -21.24 -5.43 1.39
N TYR A 351 -22.47 -5.42 0.93
CA TYR A 351 -22.82 -4.86 -0.38
C TYR A 351 -22.48 -3.37 -0.46
N ALA A 352 -22.81 -2.60 0.61
CA ALA A 352 -22.44 -1.21 0.77
C ALA A 352 -20.93 -0.98 0.62
N TYR A 353 -20.14 -1.81 1.28
CA TYR A 353 -18.69 -1.77 1.17
C TYR A 353 -18.20 -2.07 -0.26
N LEU A 354 -18.78 -3.06 -0.92
CA LEU A 354 -18.42 -3.39 -2.30
C LEU A 354 -18.78 -2.24 -3.27
N MET A 355 -19.91 -1.57 -3.06
CA MET A 355 -20.28 -0.37 -3.81
C MET A 355 -19.28 0.76 -3.61
N GLU A 356 -18.90 1.05 -2.37
CA GLU A 356 -17.88 2.06 -2.07
C GLU A 356 -16.57 1.77 -2.83
N LYS A 357 -16.14 0.50 -2.83
CA LYS A 357 -14.91 0.10 -3.52
C LYS A 357 -15.02 0.07 -5.03
N ALA A 358 -16.20 -0.19 -5.58
CA ALA A 358 -16.42 -0.31 -7.01
C ALA A 358 -16.57 1.04 -7.70
N SER A 359 -17.35 1.95 -7.10
CA SER A 359 -17.75 3.23 -7.68
C SER A 359 -16.88 4.40 -7.21
N GLY A 360 -16.03 4.17 -6.20
CA GLY A 360 -15.42 5.26 -5.45
C GLY A 360 -16.45 5.96 -4.56
N TYR A 361 -16.00 6.97 -3.81
CA TYR A 361 -16.83 7.65 -2.81
C TYR A 361 -18.08 8.36 -3.37
N LYS A 362 -18.18 8.56 -4.67
CA LYS A 362 -19.28 9.35 -5.27
C LYS A 362 -20.65 8.70 -5.12
N ASP A 363 -20.70 7.36 -5.12
CA ASP A 363 -21.96 6.60 -5.15
C ASP A 363 -22.25 5.84 -3.84
N SER A 364 -21.33 5.86 -2.90
CA SER A 364 -21.50 5.24 -1.58
C SER A 364 -22.58 5.92 -0.73
N TYR A 365 -22.99 7.13 -1.10
CA TYR A 365 -24.11 7.84 -0.45
C TYR A 365 -25.42 7.08 -0.42
N PHE A 366 -25.65 6.22 -1.39
CA PHE A 366 -26.84 5.40 -1.42
C PHE A 366 -26.80 4.22 -0.44
N VAL A 367 -25.64 3.96 0.17
CA VAL A 367 -25.37 2.74 0.88
C VAL A 367 -24.84 2.94 2.30
N MET A 368 -24.23 4.09 2.62
CA MET A 368 -23.83 4.46 3.99
C MET A 368 -25.00 4.62 4.98
N PRO A 369 -26.25 4.77 4.53
CA PRO A 369 -27.40 4.75 5.42
C PRO A 369 -27.64 3.41 6.15
N PHE A 370 -26.90 2.35 5.83
CA PHE A 370 -27.17 1.01 6.38
C PHE A 370 -26.56 0.74 7.74
N VAL A 371 -25.83 1.69 8.28
CA VAL A 371 -25.14 1.48 9.55
C VAL A 371 -25.73 2.42 10.60
N ASP A 372 -26.84 2.03 11.13
CA ASP A 372 -27.54 2.79 12.18
C ASP A 372 -26.94 2.58 13.56
N GLU A 373 -26.05 1.59 13.74
CA GLU A 373 -25.40 1.29 15.00
C GLU A 373 -23.89 1.11 14.81
N LEU A 374 -23.09 1.72 15.71
CA LEU A 374 -21.62 1.64 15.69
C LEU A 374 -21.10 0.20 15.71
N GLU A 375 -21.88 -0.74 16.27
CA GLU A 375 -21.60 -2.17 16.29
C GLU A 375 -21.64 -2.81 14.90
N ASP A 376 -22.52 -2.37 14.01
CA ASP A 376 -22.64 -2.88 12.65
C ASP A 376 -21.49 -2.41 11.74
N VAL A 377 -20.93 -1.23 11.99
CA VAL A 377 -19.69 -0.76 11.31
C VAL A 377 -18.51 -1.66 11.63
N ASN A 378 -18.40 -2.05 12.89
CA ASN A 378 -17.33 -2.94 13.35
C ASN A 378 -17.52 -4.37 12.82
N ALA A 379 -18.74 -4.87 12.73
CA ALA A 379 -19.06 -6.16 12.11
C ALA A 379 -18.68 -6.18 10.62
N THR A 380 -18.99 -5.12 9.88
CA THR A 380 -18.62 -4.98 8.46
C THR A 380 -17.10 -4.88 8.28
N ARG A 381 -16.39 -4.19 9.17
CA ARG A 381 -14.92 -4.14 9.17
C ARG A 381 -14.25 -5.46 9.54
N ASN A 382 -14.85 -6.22 10.44
CA ASN A 382 -14.30 -7.51 10.91
C ASN A 382 -14.63 -8.68 9.98
N ALA A 383 -15.59 -8.52 9.07
CA ALA A 383 -15.91 -9.50 8.03
C ALA A 383 -14.95 -9.44 6.82
N LEU A 384 -14.04 -8.47 6.81
CA LEU A 384 -13.02 -8.21 5.78
C LEU A 384 -11.61 -8.44 6.32
#